data_26aa591a90c1cc90e71d1c59cbbbc6ae
#
_entry.id   26aa591a90c1cc90e71d1c59cbbbc6ae
#
_cell.length_a   1.000
_cell.length_b   1.000
_cell.length_c   1.000
_cell.angle_alpha   90.00
_cell.angle_beta   90.00
_cell.angle_gamma   90.00
#
_symmetry.space_group_name_H-M   'P 1'
#
loop_
_entity.id
_entity.type
_entity.pdbx_description
1 polymer ?
#
loop_
_entity_poly.entity_id
_entity_poly.type
_entity_poly.pdbx_seq_one_letter_code
_entity_poly.pdbx_strand_id
1 'polypeptide(L)'
;MTSPDLHATRQAILSQQTSPGEQAERCLGLARSPVCAHVFTQLTPDSLTQTAQTPGIEQRPLAGLSVSIKDLFDVQGQVTAAGSVVLADAPPAARDCPAVARLRAAGAGLIGRTNMVEFAFSGVGNNPHHGTPSAWDGRHDRPLGQPGGHVPGGSSSGAAVSVATGAAFIGLGSDTGGSIRVPAALNGIVGFKNTARNTPAQGVLPLSPSLDTVCAMTRSVRDAIVAHEILSGTRVPAAHRPLNHYRLGVCKRYFQEGMDSAAARAFERTLRTLSAAGAHITEIDLPALDELAGLNATGGFSPAESYAWHRELLGREGPRYDPRVAARIQRGAAMKACEYMDLLRGRADWIRRMEQALTGLDAVLSPTVPITAPSRDSVAPGAERDEAFFRANALLLRNPS
;
A
#
# COMPACT_ATOMS: atom_id res chain seq x y z
N MET A 1 -23.42 -9.45 3.10
CA MET A 1 -22.44 -10.56 3.07
C MET A 1 -21.15 -9.99 2.53
N THR A 2 -20.02 -10.25 3.18
CA THR A 2 -18.70 -9.83 2.66
C THR A 2 -18.41 -10.57 1.35
N SER A 3 -17.92 -9.86 0.36
CA SER A 3 -17.50 -10.48 -0.92
C SER A 3 -16.42 -11.56 -0.67
N PRO A 4 -16.50 -12.73 -1.34
CA PRO A 4 -15.53 -13.81 -1.15
C PRO A 4 -14.10 -13.34 -1.49
N ASP A 5 -13.13 -13.89 -0.78
CA ASP A 5 -11.72 -13.65 -1.05
C ASP A 5 -11.22 -14.48 -2.26
N LEU A 6 -9.97 -14.29 -2.68
CA LEU A 6 -9.36 -15.00 -3.81
C LEU A 6 -9.43 -16.52 -3.63
N HIS A 7 -9.05 -17.01 -2.44
CA HIS A 7 -9.04 -18.44 -2.16
C HIS A 7 -10.43 -19.06 -2.29
N ALA A 8 -11.46 -18.46 -1.67
CA ALA A 8 -12.83 -18.95 -1.75
C ALA A 8 -13.36 -18.92 -3.20
N THR A 9 -13.09 -17.83 -3.94
CA THR A 9 -13.49 -17.68 -5.34
C THR A 9 -12.81 -18.72 -6.23
N ARG A 10 -11.51 -18.95 -6.02
CA ARG A 10 -10.77 -20.01 -6.75
C ARG A 10 -11.37 -21.39 -6.49
N GLN A 11 -11.73 -21.72 -5.24
CA GLN A 11 -12.41 -22.97 -4.93
C GLN A 11 -13.77 -23.09 -5.63
N ALA A 12 -14.55 -22.01 -5.68
CA ALA A 12 -15.81 -21.99 -6.42
C ALA A 12 -15.62 -22.20 -7.94
N ILE A 13 -14.54 -21.68 -8.53
CA ILE A 13 -14.17 -21.92 -9.93
C ILE A 13 -13.82 -23.40 -10.14
N LEU A 14 -12.95 -23.97 -9.30
CA LEU A 14 -12.55 -25.38 -9.41
C LEU A 14 -13.70 -26.36 -9.22
N SER A 15 -14.70 -26.01 -8.41
CA SER A 15 -15.93 -26.77 -8.21
C SER A 15 -17.06 -26.41 -9.20
N GLN A 16 -16.75 -25.60 -10.24
CA GLN A 16 -17.69 -25.20 -11.29
C GLN A 16 -18.96 -24.45 -10.78
N GLN A 17 -18.89 -23.84 -9.61
CA GLN A 17 -19.96 -22.98 -9.09
C GLN A 17 -19.94 -21.57 -9.73
N THR A 18 -18.83 -21.19 -10.31
CA THR A 18 -18.64 -19.98 -11.13
C THR A 18 -17.48 -20.21 -12.10
N SER A 19 -17.28 -19.28 -13.01
CA SER A 19 -16.20 -19.33 -14.00
C SER A 19 -15.26 -18.12 -13.90
N PRO A 20 -14.03 -18.20 -14.42
CA PRO A 20 -13.14 -17.03 -14.55
C PRO A 20 -13.81 -15.89 -15.32
N GLY A 21 -14.57 -16.19 -16.39
CA GLY A 21 -15.28 -15.21 -17.19
C GLY A 21 -16.34 -14.44 -16.39
N GLU A 22 -17.22 -15.15 -15.65
CA GLU A 22 -18.21 -14.51 -14.78
C GLU A 22 -17.57 -13.62 -13.72
N GLN A 23 -16.42 -14.04 -13.14
CA GLN A 23 -15.70 -13.23 -12.19
C GLN A 23 -15.08 -11.99 -12.84
N ALA A 24 -14.57 -12.11 -14.07
CA ALA A 24 -14.05 -10.97 -14.84
C ALA A 24 -15.15 -9.94 -15.12
N GLU A 25 -16.33 -10.37 -15.58
CA GLU A 25 -17.50 -9.50 -15.81
C GLU A 25 -17.95 -8.80 -14.52
N ARG A 26 -18.05 -9.53 -13.40
CA ARG A 26 -18.39 -8.98 -12.10
C ARG A 26 -17.39 -7.90 -11.66
N CYS A 27 -16.10 -8.18 -11.77
CA CYS A 27 -15.05 -7.23 -11.38
C CYS A 27 -15.04 -5.99 -12.28
N LEU A 28 -15.25 -6.14 -13.59
CA LEU A 28 -15.40 -5.02 -14.52
C LEU A 28 -16.63 -4.18 -14.23
N GLY A 29 -17.75 -4.82 -13.90
CA GLY A 29 -18.97 -4.14 -13.48
C GLY A 29 -18.75 -3.25 -12.26
N LEU A 30 -18.06 -3.77 -11.24
CA LEU A 30 -17.67 -3.00 -10.05
C LEU A 30 -16.68 -1.86 -10.39
N ALA A 31 -15.66 -2.15 -11.20
CA ALA A 31 -14.64 -1.16 -11.58
C ALA A 31 -15.24 0.04 -12.35
N ARG A 32 -16.32 -0.18 -13.11
CA ARG A 32 -17.04 0.87 -13.85
C ARG A 32 -18.15 1.55 -13.04
N SER A 33 -18.48 1.04 -11.87
CA SER A 33 -19.54 1.58 -11.03
C SER A 33 -19.09 2.82 -10.24
N PRO A 34 -20.02 3.64 -9.72
CA PRO A 34 -19.71 4.82 -8.92
C PRO A 34 -18.90 4.54 -7.67
N VAL A 35 -18.93 3.32 -7.12
CA VAL A 35 -18.11 2.96 -5.94
C VAL A 35 -16.63 2.95 -6.24
N CYS A 36 -16.24 2.79 -7.52
CA CYS A 36 -14.87 2.87 -7.99
C CYS A 36 -14.55 4.20 -8.69
N ALA A 37 -15.30 5.27 -8.43
CA ALA A 37 -14.98 6.61 -8.96
C ALA A 37 -13.57 7.01 -8.54
N HIS A 38 -12.74 7.44 -9.51
CA HIS A 38 -11.33 7.81 -9.33
C HIS A 38 -10.38 6.69 -8.87
N VAL A 39 -10.82 5.43 -8.85
CA VAL A 39 -10.00 4.28 -8.45
C VAL A 39 -8.97 3.91 -9.52
N PHE A 40 -9.36 3.98 -10.78
CA PHE A 40 -8.51 3.62 -11.91
C PHE A 40 -8.15 4.85 -12.75
N THR A 41 -6.89 4.94 -13.15
CA THR A 41 -6.43 5.88 -14.18
C THR A 41 -6.69 5.31 -15.57
N GLN A 42 -6.66 3.98 -15.68
CA GLN A 42 -6.92 3.25 -16.93
C GLN A 42 -7.48 1.86 -16.60
N LEU A 43 -8.57 1.48 -17.25
CA LEU A 43 -9.08 0.10 -17.25
C LEU A 43 -8.54 -0.66 -18.47
N THR A 44 -8.31 -1.95 -18.31
CA THR A 44 -7.84 -2.87 -19.38
C THR A 44 -8.79 -4.06 -19.51
N PRO A 45 -10.06 -3.84 -19.91
CA PRO A 45 -11.09 -4.89 -19.92
C PRO A 45 -10.71 -6.07 -20.82
N ASP A 46 -10.14 -5.79 -22.01
CA ASP A 46 -9.76 -6.83 -22.96
C ASP A 46 -8.68 -7.75 -22.38
N SER A 47 -7.67 -7.21 -21.69
CA SER A 47 -6.62 -7.99 -21.02
C SER A 47 -7.20 -8.93 -19.98
N LEU A 48 -8.13 -8.46 -19.15
CA LEU A 48 -8.79 -9.28 -18.14
C LEU A 48 -9.65 -10.38 -18.78
N THR A 49 -10.50 -10.00 -19.75
CA THR A 49 -11.41 -10.94 -20.43
C THR A 49 -10.65 -12.02 -21.20
N GLN A 50 -9.63 -11.66 -21.97
CA GLN A 50 -8.80 -12.62 -22.70
C GLN A 50 -8.09 -13.58 -21.76
N THR A 51 -7.55 -13.08 -20.63
CA THR A 51 -6.92 -13.95 -19.62
C THR A 51 -7.94 -14.94 -19.04
N ALA A 52 -9.14 -14.46 -18.69
CA ALA A 52 -10.19 -15.31 -18.13
C ALA A 52 -10.70 -16.39 -19.12
N GLN A 53 -10.57 -16.15 -20.42
CA GLN A 53 -10.94 -17.09 -21.50
C GLN A 53 -9.81 -18.03 -21.91
N THR A 54 -8.59 -17.88 -21.35
CA THR A 54 -7.44 -18.73 -21.69
C THR A 54 -7.71 -20.19 -21.26
N PRO A 55 -7.62 -21.18 -22.16
CA PRO A 55 -7.83 -22.58 -21.80
C PRO A 55 -6.92 -23.04 -20.64
N GLY A 56 -7.50 -23.67 -19.64
CA GLY A 56 -6.78 -24.17 -18.45
C GLY A 56 -6.37 -23.09 -17.45
N ILE A 57 -6.87 -21.85 -17.58
CA ILE A 57 -6.53 -20.75 -16.67
C ILE A 57 -6.92 -21.04 -15.23
N GLU A 58 -7.99 -21.81 -15.01
CA GLU A 58 -8.48 -22.23 -13.71
C GLU A 58 -7.49 -23.07 -12.91
N GLN A 59 -6.54 -23.72 -13.59
CA GLN A 59 -5.48 -24.51 -12.96
C GLN A 59 -4.31 -23.63 -12.47
N ARG A 60 -4.21 -22.39 -12.94
CA ARG A 60 -3.17 -21.46 -12.48
C ARG A 60 -3.47 -20.96 -11.07
N PRO A 61 -2.45 -20.53 -10.30
CA PRO A 61 -2.62 -20.05 -8.93
C PRO A 61 -3.68 -18.93 -8.78
N LEU A 62 -3.76 -18.04 -9.76
CA LEU A 62 -4.71 -16.91 -9.74
C LEU A 62 -5.95 -17.13 -10.62
N ALA A 63 -6.03 -18.24 -11.34
CA ALA A 63 -7.24 -18.71 -12.04
C ALA A 63 -7.95 -17.65 -12.91
N GLY A 64 -7.23 -16.72 -13.55
CA GLY A 64 -7.79 -15.65 -14.35
C GLY A 64 -8.39 -14.49 -13.52
N LEU A 65 -8.31 -14.53 -12.19
CA LEU A 65 -8.90 -13.52 -11.31
C LEU A 65 -8.21 -12.16 -11.43
N SER A 66 -9.00 -11.09 -11.20
CA SER A 66 -8.57 -9.72 -11.43
C SER A 66 -7.50 -9.24 -10.44
N VAL A 67 -6.46 -8.62 -10.98
CA VAL A 67 -5.39 -7.95 -10.26
C VAL A 67 -5.28 -6.50 -10.75
N SER A 68 -5.28 -5.54 -9.84
CA SER A 68 -5.07 -4.13 -10.13
C SER A 68 -3.60 -3.75 -9.93
N ILE A 69 -3.09 -2.83 -10.76
CA ILE A 69 -1.68 -2.45 -10.79
C ILE A 69 -1.54 -0.97 -10.47
N LYS A 70 -0.84 -0.61 -9.40
CA LYS A 70 -0.53 0.78 -9.06
C LYS A 70 0.25 1.44 -10.19
N ASP A 71 -0.07 2.68 -10.51
CA ASP A 71 0.40 3.40 -11.73
C ASP A 71 1.91 3.70 -11.81
N LEU A 72 2.70 3.20 -10.87
CA LEU A 72 4.17 3.31 -10.88
C LEU A 72 4.90 2.04 -11.38
N PHE A 73 4.18 0.98 -11.76
CA PHE A 73 4.77 -0.24 -12.28
C PHE A 73 4.80 -0.27 -13.80
N ASP A 74 5.90 -0.71 -14.38
CA ASP A 74 5.98 -0.98 -15.80
C ASP A 74 5.09 -2.18 -16.16
N VAL A 75 4.16 -1.92 -17.08
CA VAL A 75 3.32 -2.92 -17.75
C VAL A 75 3.60 -2.77 -19.24
N GLN A 76 3.99 -3.84 -19.91
CA GLN A 76 4.36 -3.82 -21.32
C GLN A 76 3.28 -3.14 -22.18
N GLY A 77 3.69 -2.20 -23.00
CA GLY A 77 2.81 -1.44 -23.91
C GLY A 77 2.00 -0.33 -23.24
N GLN A 78 2.20 -0.06 -21.93
CA GLN A 78 1.50 1.01 -21.20
C GLN A 78 2.48 2.06 -20.68
N VAL A 79 2.02 3.31 -20.58
CA VAL A 79 2.78 4.39 -19.95
C VAL A 79 2.80 4.22 -18.44
N THR A 80 3.95 4.40 -17.80
CA THR A 80 4.12 4.45 -16.36
C THR A 80 4.13 5.90 -15.91
N ALA A 81 2.95 6.42 -15.54
CA ALA A 81 2.78 7.85 -15.22
C ALA A 81 2.90 8.18 -13.73
N ALA A 82 2.87 7.18 -12.84
CA ALA A 82 2.96 7.34 -11.39
C ALA A 82 1.93 8.33 -10.80
N GLY A 83 0.71 8.31 -11.35
CA GLY A 83 -0.38 9.20 -10.93
C GLY A 83 -0.16 10.67 -11.30
N SER A 84 0.77 10.99 -12.21
CA SER A 84 1.15 12.34 -12.61
C SER A 84 0.80 12.62 -14.07
N VAL A 85 0.43 13.86 -14.35
CA VAL A 85 0.30 14.35 -15.74
C VAL A 85 1.64 14.71 -16.38
N VAL A 86 2.69 14.80 -15.57
CA VAL A 86 4.05 15.16 -16.03
C VAL A 86 4.67 14.06 -16.88
N LEU A 87 4.29 12.80 -16.64
CA LEU A 87 4.76 11.64 -17.39
C LEU A 87 3.70 11.07 -18.35
N ALA A 88 2.58 11.77 -18.58
CA ALA A 88 1.50 11.25 -19.42
C ALA A 88 1.94 10.91 -20.86
N ASP A 89 2.90 11.66 -21.40
CA ASP A 89 3.45 11.50 -22.75
C ASP A 89 4.76 10.70 -22.78
N ALA A 90 5.13 10.03 -21.68
CA ALA A 90 6.32 9.19 -21.64
C ALA A 90 6.14 7.96 -22.56
N PRO A 91 7.22 7.40 -23.09
CA PRO A 91 7.11 6.20 -23.94
C PRO A 91 6.53 5.03 -23.12
N PRO A 92 5.71 4.18 -23.75
CA PRO A 92 5.21 2.96 -23.12
C PRO A 92 6.35 2.04 -22.69
N ALA A 93 6.17 1.34 -21.57
CA ALA A 93 7.14 0.37 -21.09
C ALA A 93 7.37 -0.75 -22.11
N ALA A 94 8.63 -1.06 -22.40
CA ALA A 94 9.00 -2.07 -23.38
C ALA A 94 8.73 -3.51 -22.89
N ARG A 95 8.60 -3.71 -21.59
CA ARG A 95 8.36 -5.00 -20.93
C ARG A 95 7.66 -4.82 -19.58
N ASP A 96 7.03 -5.89 -19.11
CA ASP A 96 6.53 -5.95 -17.74
C ASP A 96 7.70 -5.88 -16.73
N CYS A 97 7.50 -5.17 -15.61
CA CYS A 97 8.39 -5.32 -14.46
C CYS A 97 8.28 -6.75 -13.88
N PRO A 98 9.30 -7.25 -13.14
CA PRO A 98 9.27 -8.61 -12.61
C PRO A 98 8.03 -8.96 -11.78
N ALA A 99 7.49 -8.02 -11.02
CA ALA A 99 6.28 -8.23 -10.22
C ALA A 99 5.06 -8.50 -11.11
N VAL A 100 4.85 -7.70 -12.15
CA VAL A 100 3.75 -7.88 -13.13
C VAL A 100 3.95 -9.16 -13.92
N ALA A 101 5.16 -9.45 -14.38
CA ALA A 101 5.47 -10.67 -15.13
C ALA A 101 5.15 -11.94 -14.30
N ARG A 102 5.50 -11.95 -13.00
CA ARG A 102 5.19 -13.07 -12.09
C ARG A 102 3.69 -13.24 -11.87
N LEU A 103 2.95 -12.14 -11.70
CA LEU A 103 1.49 -12.18 -11.58
C LEU A 103 0.82 -12.73 -12.84
N ARG A 104 1.25 -12.29 -14.04
CA ARG A 104 0.74 -12.85 -15.31
C ARG A 104 1.06 -14.34 -15.44
N ALA A 105 2.29 -14.73 -15.13
CA ALA A 105 2.69 -16.15 -15.15
C ALA A 105 1.88 -17.00 -14.18
N ALA A 106 1.41 -16.43 -13.08
CA ALA A 106 0.50 -17.08 -12.13
C ALA A 106 -0.97 -17.08 -12.58
N GLY A 107 -1.30 -16.51 -13.73
CA GLY A 107 -2.65 -16.46 -14.28
C GLY A 107 -3.48 -15.26 -13.83
N ALA A 108 -2.85 -14.12 -13.51
CA ALA A 108 -3.55 -12.88 -13.18
C ALA A 108 -4.18 -12.24 -14.42
N GLY A 109 -5.46 -11.91 -14.36
CA GLY A 109 -6.11 -11.00 -15.29
C GLY A 109 -5.91 -9.54 -14.83
N LEU A 110 -5.16 -8.74 -15.60
CA LEU A 110 -4.95 -7.34 -15.22
C LEU A 110 -6.21 -6.52 -15.54
N ILE A 111 -6.83 -5.93 -14.49
CA ILE A 111 -8.06 -5.14 -14.67
C ILE A 111 -7.77 -3.69 -15.04
N GLY A 112 -6.61 -3.18 -14.66
CA GLY A 112 -6.25 -1.78 -14.97
C GLY A 112 -5.17 -1.22 -14.08
N ARG A 113 -4.78 0.02 -14.41
CA ARG A 113 -3.87 0.85 -13.62
C ARG A 113 -4.65 1.62 -12.59
N THR A 114 -4.20 1.60 -11.34
CA THR A 114 -4.89 2.29 -10.26
C THR A 114 -4.28 3.65 -9.97
N ASN A 115 -5.17 4.58 -9.67
CA ASN A 115 -4.83 5.89 -9.14
C ASN A 115 -3.98 5.76 -7.87
N MET A 116 -3.12 6.72 -7.67
CA MET A 116 -2.19 6.80 -6.54
C MET A 116 -1.88 8.26 -6.23
N VAL A 117 -1.31 8.54 -5.08
CA VAL A 117 -0.71 9.85 -4.84
C VAL A 117 0.41 10.07 -5.85
N GLU A 118 0.47 11.24 -6.45
CA GLU A 118 1.51 11.61 -7.40
C GLU A 118 2.90 11.24 -6.88
N PHE A 119 3.68 10.49 -7.68
CA PHE A 119 5.02 9.99 -7.34
C PHE A 119 5.13 9.31 -5.98
N ALA A 120 4.04 8.72 -5.50
CA ALA A 120 3.96 7.99 -4.23
C ALA A 120 4.25 8.83 -2.95
N PHE A 121 4.27 10.17 -3.02
CA PHE A 121 4.84 10.99 -1.96
C PHE A 121 3.81 11.54 -0.95
N SER A 122 2.79 10.76 -0.54
CA SER A 122 1.92 11.06 0.61
C SER A 122 1.19 9.81 1.12
N GLY A 123 0.85 9.80 2.41
CA GLY A 123 0.02 8.77 3.06
C GLY A 123 -1.48 9.08 3.04
N VAL A 124 -1.90 10.25 2.57
CA VAL A 124 -3.31 10.70 2.62
C VAL A 124 -4.16 10.05 1.52
N GLY A 125 -3.61 9.92 0.31
CA GLY A 125 -4.33 9.29 -0.82
C GLY A 125 -4.93 10.26 -1.83
N ASN A 126 -4.69 11.56 -1.68
CA ASN A 126 -5.17 12.59 -2.63
C ASN A 126 -4.38 12.59 -3.93
N ASN A 127 -5.05 12.86 -5.02
CA ASN A 127 -4.43 13.16 -6.31
C ASN A 127 -5.21 14.29 -7.01
N PRO A 128 -4.60 15.46 -7.26
CA PRO A 128 -5.29 16.57 -7.92
C PRO A 128 -5.53 16.35 -9.41
N HIS A 129 -4.77 15.46 -10.05
CA HIS A 129 -4.83 15.24 -11.50
C HIS A 129 -5.92 14.24 -11.89
N HIS A 130 -6.10 13.18 -11.09
CA HIS A 130 -7.02 12.07 -11.37
C HIS A 130 -8.21 12.00 -10.40
N GLY A 131 -8.32 12.97 -9.49
CA GLY A 131 -9.29 12.95 -8.40
C GLY A 131 -8.88 11.99 -7.28
N THR A 132 -9.66 11.96 -6.21
CA THR A 132 -9.37 11.14 -5.02
C THR A 132 -10.48 10.11 -4.84
N PRO A 133 -10.18 8.80 -4.83
CA PRO A 133 -11.19 7.79 -4.53
C PRO A 133 -11.67 7.93 -3.09
N SER A 134 -12.90 7.49 -2.82
CA SER A 134 -13.42 7.42 -1.45
C SER A 134 -13.01 6.11 -0.79
N ALA A 135 -12.68 6.17 0.49
CA ALA A 135 -12.43 4.98 1.29
C ALA A 135 -13.68 4.07 1.33
N TRP A 136 -13.45 2.77 1.33
CA TRP A 136 -14.47 1.74 1.40
C TRP A 136 -14.22 0.81 2.59
N ASP A 137 -15.25 0.49 3.36
CA ASP A 137 -15.14 -0.47 4.43
C ASP A 137 -15.21 -1.90 3.85
N GLY A 138 -14.08 -2.46 3.49
CA GLY A 138 -13.98 -3.79 2.92
C GLY A 138 -14.39 -4.92 3.86
N ARG A 139 -14.51 -4.66 5.17
CA ARG A 139 -15.01 -5.64 6.14
C ARG A 139 -16.53 -5.77 6.14
N HIS A 140 -17.23 -4.68 5.85
CA HIS A 140 -18.68 -4.63 5.90
C HIS A 140 -19.30 -4.33 4.52
N ASP A 141 -18.48 -4.21 3.50
CA ASP A 141 -18.86 -3.97 2.11
C ASP A 141 -19.79 -2.76 1.94
N ARG A 142 -19.33 -1.61 2.41
CA ARG A 142 -20.08 -0.34 2.39
C ARG A 142 -19.15 0.88 2.30
N PRO A 143 -19.65 2.05 1.84
CA PRO A 143 -18.90 3.29 1.94
C PRO A 143 -18.45 3.58 3.36
N LEU A 144 -17.25 4.13 3.53
CA LEU A 144 -16.79 4.59 4.82
C LEU A 144 -17.29 6.02 5.08
N GLY A 145 -18.06 6.19 6.16
CA GLY A 145 -18.44 7.50 6.70
C GLY A 145 -19.62 8.19 6.00
N GLN A 146 -19.64 9.53 6.11
CA GLN A 146 -20.72 10.42 5.70
C GLN A 146 -20.68 10.75 4.18
N PRO A 147 -21.74 11.37 3.62
CA PRO A 147 -21.70 11.96 2.28
C PRO A 147 -20.46 12.85 2.09
N GLY A 148 -19.80 12.78 0.93
CA GLY A 148 -18.50 13.41 0.65
C GLY A 148 -17.33 12.45 0.82
N GLY A 149 -17.47 11.40 1.63
CA GLY A 149 -16.49 10.34 1.79
C GLY A 149 -15.26 10.71 2.60
N HIS A 150 -14.43 9.71 2.85
CA HIS A 150 -13.16 9.81 3.55
C HIS A 150 -12.00 9.50 2.61
N VAL A 151 -10.80 9.99 2.91
CA VAL A 151 -9.61 9.66 2.15
C VAL A 151 -9.27 8.17 2.29
N PRO A 152 -8.84 7.50 1.21
CA PRO A 152 -8.56 6.06 1.24
C PRO A 152 -7.20 5.73 1.87
N GLY A 153 -6.40 6.74 2.21
CA GLY A 153 -4.99 6.53 2.50
C GLY A 153 -4.17 6.30 1.23
N GLY A 154 -2.88 6.44 1.37
CA GLY A 154 -1.94 6.39 0.27
C GLY A 154 -0.54 5.87 0.66
N SER A 155 0.26 5.83 -0.37
CA SER A 155 0.10 6.31 -1.76
C SER A 155 -0.65 5.34 -2.68
N SER A 156 -0.89 4.07 -2.33
CA SER A 156 -1.57 3.06 -3.16
C SER A 156 -3.10 3.14 -3.00
N SER A 157 -3.67 4.35 -3.16
CA SER A 157 -5.07 4.68 -2.88
C SER A 157 -6.06 3.86 -3.71
N GLY A 158 -5.94 3.89 -5.03
CA GLY A 158 -6.83 3.16 -5.93
C GLY A 158 -6.69 1.64 -5.78
N ALA A 159 -5.46 1.14 -5.55
CA ALA A 159 -5.24 -0.29 -5.33
C ALA A 159 -5.98 -0.80 -4.08
N ALA A 160 -5.97 -0.03 -2.99
CA ALA A 160 -6.72 -0.39 -1.77
C ALA A 160 -8.23 -0.42 -2.00
N VAL A 161 -8.77 0.64 -2.61
CA VAL A 161 -10.22 0.72 -2.85
C VAL A 161 -10.68 -0.35 -3.85
N SER A 162 -9.88 -0.68 -4.89
CA SER A 162 -10.22 -1.75 -5.84
C SER A 162 -10.35 -3.11 -5.16
N VAL A 163 -9.51 -3.40 -4.16
CA VAL A 163 -9.59 -4.64 -3.36
C VAL A 163 -10.76 -4.57 -2.39
N ALA A 164 -10.95 -3.47 -1.70
CA ALA A 164 -12.01 -3.30 -0.71
C ALA A 164 -13.41 -3.44 -1.33
N THR A 165 -13.62 -2.85 -2.51
CA THR A 165 -14.90 -2.93 -3.27
C THR A 165 -15.11 -4.25 -4.00
N GLY A 166 -14.06 -5.05 -4.20
CA GLY A 166 -14.10 -6.29 -4.96
C GLY A 166 -13.95 -6.17 -6.46
N ALA A 167 -13.53 -5.02 -6.95
CA ALA A 167 -13.10 -4.88 -8.34
C ALA A 167 -11.80 -5.65 -8.60
N ALA A 168 -10.95 -5.84 -7.59
CA ALA A 168 -9.75 -6.68 -7.68
C ALA A 168 -9.63 -7.61 -6.48
N PHE A 169 -8.99 -8.78 -6.66
CA PHE A 169 -8.63 -9.70 -5.58
C PHE A 169 -7.27 -9.37 -4.97
N ILE A 170 -6.36 -8.86 -5.79
CA ILE A 170 -5.03 -8.39 -5.38
C ILE A 170 -4.84 -6.97 -5.92
N GLY A 171 -4.38 -6.06 -5.07
CA GLY A 171 -3.91 -4.74 -5.45
C GLY A 171 -2.39 -4.69 -5.34
N LEU A 172 -1.67 -4.71 -6.48
CA LEU A 172 -0.22 -4.53 -6.49
C LEU A 172 0.12 -3.08 -6.19
N GLY A 173 1.04 -2.87 -5.25
CA GLY A 173 1.49 -1.55 -4.85
C GLY A 173 2.89 -1.52 -4.30
N SER A 174 3.27 -0.40 -3.72
CA SER A 174 4.57 -0.18 -3.08
C SER A 174 4.40 0.44 -1.70
N ASP A 175 5.32 0.13 -0.79
CA ASP A 175 5.36 0.68 0.56
C ASP A 175 6.77 1.21 0.87
N THR A 176 6.91 2.51 0.92
CA THR A 176 8.15 3.22 1.32
C THR A 176 8.10 3.57 2.81
N GLY A 177 7.03 4.28 3.21
CA GLY A 177 6.80 4.69 4.60
C GLY A 177 5.39 4.36 5.09
N GLY A 178 4.69 3.35 4.48
CA GLY A 178 3.34 2.98 4.87
C GLY A 178 2.35 2.83 3.71
N SER A 179 2.80 3.04 2.47
CA SER A 179 1.92 3.19 1.28
C SER A 179 1.16 1.93 0.84
N ILE A 180 1.28 0.81 1.54
CA ILE A 180 0.42 -0.38 1.50
C ILE A 180 -0.39 -0.49 2.80
N ARG A 181 0.29 -0.35 3.94
CA ARG A 181 -0.31 -0.59 5.26
C ARG A 181 -1.33 0.48 5.64
N VAL A 182 -1.03 1.76 5.37
CA VAL A 182 -1.97 2.88 5.62
C VAL A 182 -3.27 2.70 4.85
N PRO A 183 -3.26 2.60 3.49
CA PRO A 183 -4.51 2.46 2.77
C PRO A 183 -5.23 1.14 3.08
N ALA A 184 -4.52 0.05 3.38
CA ALA A 184 -5.16 -1.20 3.82
C ALA A 184 -5.90 -1.01 5.15
N ALA A 185 -5.29 -0.34 6.13
CA ALA A 185 -5.93 -0.07 7.43
C ALA A 185 -7.18 0.81 7.29
N LEU A 186 -7.11 1.86 6.45
CA LEU A 186 -8.24 2.78 6.24
C LEU A 186 -9.38 2.18 5.41
N ASN A 187 -9.14 1.08 4.68
CA ASN A 187 -10.17 0.39 3.90
C ASN A 187 -10.56 -0.99 4.46
N GLY A 188 -10.07 -1.36 5.64
CA GLY A 188 -10.45 -2.61 6.32
C GLY A 188 -10.03 -3.89 5.57
N ILE A 189 -8.88 -3.86 4.90
CA ILE A 189 -8.28 -4.98 4.16
C ILE A 189 -6.88 -5.31 4.69
N VAL A 190 -6.24 -6.35 4.18
CA VAL A 190 -4.90 -6.77 4.56
C VAL A 190 -3.86 -6.09 3.69
N GLY A 191 -2.91 -5.36 4.30
CA GLY A 191 -1.72 -4.82 3.64
C GLY A 191 -0.47 -5.51 4.18
N PHE A 192 0.24 -6.25 3.32
CA PHE A 192 1.43 -6.98 3.72
C PHE A 192 2.68 -6.35 3.12
N LYS A 193 3.51 -5.73 3.98
CA LYS A 193 4.83 -5.24 3.61
C LYS A 193 5.89 -6.30 3.94
N ASN A 194 6.46 -6.90 2.92
CA ASN A 194 7.54 -7.86 3.05
C ASN A 194 8.92 -7.19 3.28
N THR A 195 9.94 -8.00 3.51
CA THR A 195 11.33 -7.56 3.46
C THR A 195 11.67 -7.12 2.03
N ALA A 196 12.16 -5.89 1.85
CA ALA A 196 12.34 -5.24 0.54
C ALA A 196 13.11 -6.11 -0.48
N ARG A 197 14.22 -6.75 -0.04
CA ARG A 197 15.04 -7.61 -0.92
C ARG A 197 14.33 -8.87 -1.45
N ASN A 198 13.17 -9.23 -0.90
CA ASN A 198 12.45 -10.45 -1.32
C ASN A 198 11.68 -10.26 -2.63
N THR A 199 11.41 -9.02 -3.01
CA THR A 199 10.66 -8.71 -4.23
C THR A 199 11.43 -7.69 -5.07
N PRO A 200 11.74 -7.99 -6.35
CA PRO A 200 12.50 -7.09 -7.22
C PRO A 200 11.74 -5.78 -7.47
N ALA A 201 12.47 -4.65 -7.46
CA ALA A 201 11.95 -3.31 -7.75
C ALA A 201 12.33 -2.75 -9.14
N GLN A 202 12.93 -3.56 -10.01
CA GLN A 202 13.21 -3.14 -11.39
C GLN A 202 11.90 -2.85 -12.13
N GLY A 203 11.89 -1.76 -12.94
CA GLY A 203 10.68 -1.34 -13.65
C GLY A 203 9.58 -0.80 -12.73
N VAL A 204 9.97 -0.30 -11.56
CA VAL A 204 9.12 0.43 -10.62
C VAL A 204 9.66 1.84 -10.50
N LEU A 205 8.83 2.86 -10.76
CA LEU A 205 9.24 4.26 -10.60
C LEU A 205 9.48 4.52 -9.10
N PRO A 206 10.70 4.97 -8.70
CA PRO A 206 11.06 5.03 -7.30
C PRO A 206 10.53 6.30 -6.60
N LEU A 207 10.17 6.16 -5.33
CA LEU A 207 10.12 7.28 -4.39
C LEU A 207 11.44 7.37 -3.60
N SER A 208 11.86 6.25 -3.01
CA SER A 208 13.06 6.16 -2.18
C SER A 208 13.65 4.75 -2.30
N PRO A 209 14.60 4.53 -3.21
CA PRO A 209 15.20 3.20 -3.48
C PRO A 209 15.68 2.45 -2.23
N SER A 210 16.15 3.19 -1.21
CA SER A 210 16.57 2.60 0.08
C SER A 210 15.43 2.04 0.92
N LEU A 211 14.17 2.45 0.66
CA LEU A 211 12.99 2.12 1.47
C LEU A 211 11.89 1.42 0.69
N ASP A 212 11.82 1.64 -0.63
CA ASP A 212 10.75 1.12 -1.48
C ASP A 212 10.64 -0.39 -1.40
N THR A 213 9.43 -0.87 -1.19
CA THR A 213 9.12 -2.29 -1.12
C THR A 213 7.94 -2.60 -2.03
N VAL A 214 8.14 -3.51 -2.99
CA VAL A 214 7.07 -4.03 -3.83
C VAL A 214 6.26 -5.06 -3.05
N CYS A 215 4.96 -4.85 -2.92
CA CYS A 215 4.07 -5.70 -2.14
C CYS A 215 2.60 -5.52 -2.56
N ALA A 216 1.69 -6.19 -1.88
CA ALA A 216 0.30 -6.22 -2.29
C ALA A 216 -0.69 -6.06 -1.13
N MET A 217 -1.92 -5.71 -1.49
CA MET A 217 -3.10 -5.72 -0.62
C MET A 217 -4.09 -6.79 -1.07
N THR A 218 -4.77 -7.40 -0.11
CA THR A 218 -5.75 -8.47 -0.32
C THR A 218 -6.84 -8.39 0.73
N ARG A 219 -7.93 -9.18 0.60
CA ARG A 219 -8.99 -9.22 1.61
C ARG A 219 -8.67 -10.09 2.81
N SER A 220 -7.83 -11.11 2.65
CA SER A 220 -7.50 -12.05 3.70
C SER A 220 -6.00 -12.30 3.80
N VAL A 221 -5.55 -12.77 4.97
CA VAL A 221 -4.14 -13.14 5.18
C VAL A 221 -3.74 -14.31 4.29
N ARG A 222 -4.62 -15.29 4.07
CA ARG A 222 -4.32 -16.42 3.17
C ARG A 222 -4.09 -15.97 1.73
N ASP A 223 -4.80 -14.96 1.26
CA ASP A 223 -4.58 -14.36 -0.05
C ASP A 223 -3.29 -13.53 -0.08
N ALA A 224 -2.92 -12.86 1.03
CA ALA A 224 -1.66 -12.15 1.16
C ALA A 224 -0.46 -13.10 1.08
N ILE A 225 -0.57 -14.31 1.64
CA ILE A 225 0.43 -15.37 1.50
C ILE A 225 0.59 -15.75 0.02
N VAL A 226 -0.51 -16.04 -0.69
CA VAL A 226 -0.48 -16.38 -2.12
C VAL A 226 0.15 -15.27 -2.95
N ALA A 227 -0.27 -14.02 -2.73
CA ALA A 227 0.29 -12.86 -3.43
C ALA A 227 1.81 -12.71 -3.15
N HIS A 228 2.23 -12.88 -1.90
CA HIS A 228 3.65 -12.81 -1.52
C HIS A 228 4.48 -13.93 -2.14
N GLU A 229 4.00 -15.17 -2.12
CA GLU A 229 4.69 -16.29 -2.75
C GLU A 229 4.91 -16.08 -4.25
N ILE A 230 3.91 -15.54 -4.95
CA ILE A 230 4.03 -15.21 -6.37
C ILE A 230 5.04 -14.06 -6.57
N LEU A 231 4.93 -12.97 -5.81
CA LEU A 231 5.78 -11.79 -5.97
C LEU A 231 7.25 -12.06 -5.59
N SER A 232 7.49 -12.84 -4.56
CA SER A 232 8.84 -13.19 -4.10
C SER A 232 9.46 -14.37 -4.85
N GLY A 233 8.63 -15.26 -5.40
CA GLY A 233 9.07 -16.53 -5.97
C GLY A 233 9.49 -17.56 -4.92
N THR A 234 9.10 -17.34 -3.64
CA THR A 234 9.44 -18.22 -2.52
C THR A 234 8.18 -18.78 -1.88
N ARG A 235 8.25 -19.96 -1.27
CA ARG A 235 7.15 -20.54 -0.50
C ARG A 235 7.20 -20.05 0.94
N VAL A 236 6.02 -19.72 1.48
CA VAL A 236 5.87 -19.44 2.91
C VAL A 236 5.60 -20.77 3.63
N PRO A 237 6.48 -21.19 4.55
CA PRO A 237 6.24 -22.42 5.29
C PRO A 237 4.99 -22.25 6.16
N ALA A 238 4.11 -23.24 6.14
CA ALA A 238 2.94 -23.27 7.01
C ALA A 238 3.39 -23.39 8.47
N ALA A 239 3.19 -22.35 9.24
CA ALA A 239 3.46 -22.37 10.68
C ALA A 239 2.16 -22.71 11.43
N HIS A 240 2.06 -23.93 11.95
CA HIS A 240 0.93 -24.37 12.79
C HIS A 240 1.29 -24.28 14.28
N ARG A 241 1.83 -23.13 14.71
CA ARG A 241 2.08 -22.92 16.15
C ARG A 241 0.82 -22.38 16.80
N PRO A 242 0.35 -22.94 17.92
CA PRO A 242 -0.72 -22.37 18.72
C PRO A 242 -0.37 -20.96 19.22
N LEU A 243 -1.38 -20.09 19.40
CA LEU A 243 -1.16 -18.69 19.77
C LEU A 243 -0.42 -18.51 21.11
N ASN A 244 -0.57 -19.45 22.05
CA ASN A 244 0.14 -19.45 23.32
C ASN A 244 1.65 -19.70 23.20
N HIS A 245 2.16 -20.01 22.02
CA HIS A 245 3.60 -20.13 21.76
C HIS A 245 4.22 -18.84 21.23
N TYR A 246 3.41 -17.79 20.97
CA TYR A 246 3.92 -16.51 20.50
C TYR A 246 4.08 -15.52 21.66
N ARG A 247 5.22 -14.85 21.68
CA ARG A 247 5.57 -13.78 22.61
C ARG A 247 5.43 -12.47 21.85
N LEU A 248 4.40 -11.71 22.19
CA LEU A 248 4.03 -10.48 21.49
C LEU A 248 4.35 -9.28 22.38
N GLY A 249 5.10 -8.32 21.86
CA GLY A 249 5.39 -7.07 22.53
C GLY A 249 4.36 -5.99 22.16
N VAL A 250 3.99 -5.13 23.10
CA VAL A 250 3.21 -3.91 22.85
C VAL A 250 3.97 -2.72 23.41
N CYS A 251 4.32 -1.76 22.58
CA CYS A 251 4.96 -0.51 22.98
C CYS A 251 3.94 0.63 22.92
N LYS A 252 3.78 1.36 24.03
CA LYS A 252 2.92 2.54 24.11
C LYS A 252 3.62 3.79 23.57
N ARG A 253 4.91 3.93 23.91
CA ARG A 253 5.77 5.01 23.42
C ARG A 253 5.70 5.12 21.92
N TYR A 254 5.59 6.31 21.39
CA TYR A 254 5.53 6.63 19.97
C TYR A 254 4.28 6.08 19.24
N PHE A 255 4.01 4.77 19.29
CA PHE A 255 2.95 4.13 18.49
C PHE A 255 1.53 4.49 18.93
N GLN A 256 1.31 4.72 20.24
CA GLN A 256 -0.02 5.00 20.78
C GLN A 256 -0.24 6.46 21.16
N GLU A 257 0.75 7.33 20.92
CA GLU A 257 0.64 8.75 21.20
C GLU A 257 -0.39 9.42 20.27
N GLY A 258 -1.25 10.27 20.82
CA GLY A 258 -2.23 11.04 20.05
C GLY A 258 -3.21 10.20 19.23
N MET A 259 -3.49 8.96 19.65
CA MET A 259 -4.53 8.16 19.01
C MET A 259 -5.91 8.77 19.22
N ASP A 260 -6.74 8.73 18.17
CA ASP A 260 -8.16 8.99 18.34
C ASP A 260 -8.86 7.86 19.10
N SER A 261 -10.02 8.14 19.66
CA SER A 261 -10.76 7.20 20.50
C SER A 261 -11.22 5.94 19.76
N ALA A 262 -11.41 6.02 18.43
CA ALA A 262 -11.83 4.87 17.63
C ALA A 262 -10.66 3.94 17.35
N ALA A 263 -9.48 4.48 17.00
CA ALA A 263 -8.25 3.71 16.84
C ALA A 263 -7.84 3.04 18.15
N ALA A 264 -7.90 3.78 19.27
CA ALA A 264 -7.60 3.24 20.59
C ALA A 264 -8.51 2.06 20.97
N ARG A 265 -9.82 2.22 20.87
CA ARG A 265 -10.78 1.13 21.13
C ARG A 265 -10.59 -0.07 20.20
N ALA A 266 -10.26 0.16 18.93
CA ALA A 266 -10.01 -0.92 17.97
C ALA A 266 -8.76 -1.72 18.37
N PHE A 267 -7.69 -1.04 18.74
CA PHE A 267 -6.44 -1.68 19.15
C PHE A 267 -6.62 -2.46 20.45
N GLU A 268 -7.28 -1.89 21.47
CA GLU A 268 -7.60 -2.59 22.71
C GLU A 268 -8.45 -3.85 22.47
N ARG A 269 -9.45 -3.79 21.58
CA ARG A 269 -10.23 -5.00 21.23
C ARG A 269 -9.33 -6.06 20.59
N THR A 270 -8.39 -5.67 19.74
CA THR A 270 -7.43 -6.60 19.13
C THR A 270 -6.57 -7.29 20.19
N LEU A 271 -6.02 -6.52 21.14
CA LEU A 271 -5.21 -7.08 22.22
C LEU A 271 -6.02 -8.05 23.10
N ARG A 272 -7.25 -7.69 23.46
CA ARG A 272 -8.14 -8.58 24.23
C ARG A 272 -8.47 -9.87 23.46
N THR A 273 -8.74 -9.76 22.17
CA THR A 273 -9.04 -10.93 21.34
C THR A 273 -7.85 -11.89 21.25
N LEU A 274 -6.65 -11.36 21.04
CA LEU A 274 -5.43 -12.17 20.98
C LEU A 274 -5.11 -12.81 22.33
N SER A 275 -5.24 -12.06 23.43
CA SER A 275 -5.04 -12.57 24.79
C SER A 275 -6.06 -13.67 25.14
N ALA A 276 -7.35 -13.48 24.79
CA ALA A 276 -8.38 -14.49 25.00
C ALA A 276 -8.15 -15.76 24.18
N ALA A 277 -7.49 -15.63 23.03
CA ALA A 277 -7.08 -16.77 22.19
C ALA A 277 -5.75 -17.41 22.64
N GLY A 278 -5.17 -16.95 23.75
CA GLY A 278 -4.00 -17.56 24.40
C GLY A 278 -2.66 -16.90 24.09
N ALA A 279 -2.60 -15.83 23.31
CA ALA A 279 -1.33 -15.15 23.01
C ALA A 279 -0.74 -14.51 24.27
N HIS A 280 0.59 -14.64 24.45
CA HIS A 280 1.33 -13.95 25.52
C HIS A 280 1.67 -12.53 25.05
N ILE A 281 1.04 -11.53 25.66
CA ILE A 281 1.25 -10.11 25.34
C ILE A 281 1.95 -9.44 26.52
N THR A 282 3.10 -8.81 26.26
CA THR A 282 3.91 -8.11 27.26
C THR A 282 4.07 -6.64 26.84
N GLU A 283 3.90 -5.73 27.79
CA GLU A 283 4.25 -4.33 27.57
C GLU A 283 5.78 -4.19 27.56
N ILE A 284 6.30 -3.51 26.53
CA ILE A 284 7.73 -3.24 26.35
C ILE A 284 7.97 -1.75 26.21
N ASP A 285 9.16 -1.29 26.58
CA ASP A 285 9.62 0.07 26.32
C ASP A 285 10.77 0.07 25.29
N LEU A 286 10.68 0.95 24.30
CA LEU A 286 11.63 1.08 23.21
C LEU A 286 12.13 2.53 23.11
N PRO A 287 13.03 2.98 24.01
CA PRO A 287 13.49 4.38 24.05
C PRO A 287 14.13 4.85 22.76
N ALA A 288 14.73 3.94 21.98
CA ALA A 288 15.33 4.27 20.68
C ALA A 288 14.35 4.86 19.67
N LEU A 289 13.02 4.72 19.89
CA LEU A 289 12.00 5.37 19.04
C LEU A 289 12.03 6.90 19.15
N ASP A 290 12.44 7.46 20.30
CA ASP A 290 12.55 8.91 20.52
C ASP A 290 13.67 9.54 19.67
N GLU A 291 14.63 8.74 19.20
CA GLU A 291 15.73 9.20 18.38
C GLU A 291 15.36 9.41 16.91
N LEU A 292 14.21 8.86 16.45
CA LEU A 292 13.81 8.92 15.05
C LEU A 292 13.66 10.34 14.52
N ALA A 293 13.16 11.28 15.35
CA ALA A 293 13.05 12.68 14.97
C ALA A 293 14.43 13.31 14.69
N GLY A 294 15.42 13.01 15.55
CA GLY A 294 16.81 13.46 15.39
C GLY A 294 17.49 12.84 14.17
N LEU A 295 17.31 11.53 13.96
CA LEU A 295 17.86 10.83 12.80
C LEU A 295 17.33 11.40 11.47
N ASN A 296 16.09 11.84 11.43
CA ASN A 296 15.44 12.40 10.24
C ASN A 296 15.47 13.94 10.21
N ALA A 297 16.25 14.62 11.07
CA ALA A 297 16.23 16.08 11.18
C ALA A 297 16.60 16.81 9.88
N THR A 298 17.43 16.20 9.02
CA THR A 298 17.81 16.72 7.70
C THR A 298 16.78 16.40 6.60
N GLY A 299 15.65 15.78 6.94
CA GLY A 299 14.56 15.43 6.02
C GLY A 299 14.39 13.93 5.76
N GLY A 300 15.35 13.11 6.15
CA GLY A 300 15.33 11.66 5.93
C GLY A 300 15.63 11.24 4.49
N PHE A 301 15.43 9.97 4.16
CA PHE A 301 15.78 9.38 2.86
C PHE A 301 14.92 9.89 1.71
N SER A 302 13.60 9.87 1.88
CA SER A 302 12.68 10.06 0.75
C SER A 302 12.82 11.42 0.04
N PRO A 303 12.98 12.57 0.70
CA PRO A 303 13.22 13.82 -0.02
C PRO A 303 14.52 13.82 -0.82
N ALA A 304 15.63 13.33 -0.25
CA ALA A 304 16.92 13.32 -0.93
C ALA A 304 16.94 12.39 -2.15
N GLU A 305 16.43 11.17 -1.98
CA GLU A 305 16.40 10.16 -3.05
C GLU A 305 15.43 10.52 -4.15
N SER A 306 14.23 11.03 -3.80
CA SER A 306 13.28 11.51 -4.80
C SER A 306 13.81 12.74 -5.54
N TYR A 307 14.47 13.70 -4.86
CA TYR A 307 15.08 14.84 -5.54
C TYR A 307 16.17 14.41 -6.54
N ALA A 308 17.00 13.44 -6.18
CA ALA A 308 18.02 12.92 -7.08
C ALA A 308 17.40 12.39 -8.39
N TRP A 309 16.23 11.77 -8.34
CA TRP A 309 15.51 11.28 -9.50
C TRP A 309 14.77 12.40 -10.25
N HIS A 310 14.11 13.31 -9.53
CA HIS A 310 13.19 14.30 -10.08
C HIS A 310 13.83 15.62 -10.52
N ARG A 311 15.05 15.96 -10.11
CA ARG A 311 15.65 17.30 -10.23
C ARG A 311 15.55 17.91 -11.64
N GLU A 312 15.81 17.13 -12.67
CA GLU A 312 15.74 17.59 -14.07
C GLU A 312 14.31 17.75 -14.53
N LEU A 313 13.46 16.77 -14.22
CA LEU A 313 12.05 16.77 -14.55
C LEU A 313 11.32 17.92 -13.83
N LEU A 314 11.61 18.11 -12.54
CA LEU A 314 11.07 19.20 -11.74
C LEU A 314 11.50 20.59 -12.28
N GLY A 315 12.73 20.70 -12.79
CA GLY A 315 13.23 21.93 -13.43
C GLY A 315 12.47 22.29 -14.71
N ARG A 316 12.04 21.30 -15.51
CA ARG A 316 11.31 21.51 -16.75
C ARG A 316 9.80 21.63 -16.56
N GLU A 317 9.22 20.80 -15.70
CA GLU A 317 7.79 20.55 -15.59
C GLU A 317 7.21 20.92 -14.20
N GLY A 318 8.00 21.57 -13.35
CA GLY A 318 7.64 21.88 -11.97
C GLY A 318 6.22 22.43 -11.76
N PRO A 319 5.74 23.38 -12.56
CA PRO A 319 4.37 23.91 -12.44
C PRO A 319 3.25 22.89 -12.69
N ARG A 320 3.55 21.75 -13.32
CA ARG A 320 2.57 20.68 -13.58
C ARG A 320 2.49 19.63 -12.48
N TYR A 321 3.42 19.63 -11.51
CA TYR A 321 3.36 18.77 -10.34
C TYR A 321 2.25 19.20 -9.38
N ASP A 322 1.77 18.27 -8.57
CA ASP A 322 1.08 18.62 -7.32
C ASP A 322 2.02 19.49 -6.48
N PRO A 323 1.64 20.75 -6.13
CA PRO A 323 2.51 21.64 -5.37
C PRO A 323 2.99 21.07 -4.05
N ARG A 324 2.15 20.25 -3.37
CA ARG A 324 2.50 19.58 -2.12
C ARG A 324 3.57 18.50 -2.33
N VAL A 325 3.52 17.80 -3.44
CA VAL A 325 4.53 16.79 -3.82
C VAL A 325 5.82 17.48 -4.26
N ALA A 326 5.74 18.47 -5.14
CA ALA A 326 6.90 19.26 -5.59
C ALA A 326 7.68 19.84 -4.40
N ALA A 327 6.99 20.47 -3.44
CA ALA A 327 7.60 21.07 -2.25
C ALA A 327 8.32 20.01 -1.38
N ARG A 328 7.79 18.81 -1.28
CA ARG A 328 8.41 17.71 -0.51
C ARG A 328 9.66 17.16 -1.20
N ILE A 329 9.61 17.00 -2.52
CA ILE A 329 10.77 16.59 -3.33
C ILE A 329 11.86 17.64 -3.22
N GLN A 330 11.51 18.93 -3.36
CA GLN A 330 12.45 20.05 -3.34
C GLN A 330 13.23 20.16 -2.02
N ARG A 331 12.69 19.68 -0.90
CA ARG A 331 13.45 19.63 0.37
C ARG A 331 14.74 18.82 0.27
N GLY A 332 14.80 17.83 -0.61
CA GLY A 332 15.99 17.02 -0.84
C GLY A 332 17.14 17.77 -1.46
N ALA A 333 16.89 18.91 -2.14
CA ALA A 333 17.91 19.73 -2.77
C ALA A 333 18.95 20.31 -1.77
N ALA A 334 18.54 20.51 -0.51
CA ALA A 334 19.40 21.10 0.51
C ALA A 334 20.30 20.08 1.24
N MET A 335 20.03 18.77 1.13
CA MET A 335 20.77 17.74 1.84
C MET A 335 22.20 17.59 1.26
N LYS A 336 23.20 17.68 2.11
CA LYS A 336 24.59 17.45 1.74
C LYS A 336 24.91 15.95 1.69
N ALA A 337 25.90 15.58 0.89
CA ALA A 337 26.34 14.18 0.79
C ALA A 337 26.79 13.60 2.15
N CYS A 338 27.47 14.38 2.99
CA CYS A 338 27.87 13.94 4.33
C CYS A 338 26.65 13.67 5.24
N GLU A 339 25.61 14.51 5.18
CA GLU A 339 24.38 14.32 5.95
C GLU A 339 23.64 13.04 5.52
N TYR A 340 23.61 12.74 4.22
CA TYR A 340 23.06 11.50 3.71
C TYR A 340 23.85 10.26 4.16
N MET A 341 25.20 10.36 4.18
CA MET A 341 26.07 9.29 4.69
C MET A 341 25.90 9.07 6.20
N ASP A 342 25.69 10.14 6.96
CA ASP A 342 25.41 10.05 8.39
C ASP A 342 24.03 9.43 8.66
N LEU A 343 23.04 9.76 7.83
CA LEU A 343 21.70 9.15 7.89
C LEU A 343 21.77 7.62 7.62
N LEU A 344 22.55 7.18 6.64
CA LEU A 344 22.75 5.74 6.37
C LEU A 344 23.39 5.02 7.56
N ARG A 345 24.44 5.60 8.17
CA ARG A 345 25.11 5.03 9.34
C ARG A 345 24.18 5.01 10.55
N GLY A 346 23.49 6.13 10.82
CA GLY A 346 22.55 6.26 11.92
C GLY A 346 21.41 5.25 11.83
N ARG A 347 20.85 5.05 10.62
CA ARG A 347 19.82 4.02 10.38
C ARG A 347 20.35 2.61 10.65
N ALA A 348 21.52 2.27 10.15
CA ALA A 348 22.11 0.94 10.37
C ALA A 348 22.38 0.66 11.85
N ASP A 349 22.87 1.65 12.58
CA ASP A 349 23.08 1.56 14.03
C ASP A 349 21.76 1.41 14.81
N TRP A 350 20.75 2.22 14.44
CA TRP A 350 19.43 2.17 15.06
C TRP A 350 18.76 0.80 14.86
N ILE A 351 18.82 0.24 13.62
CA ILE A 351 18.28 -1.10 13.32
C ILE A 351 18.92 -2.15 14.24
N ARG A 352 20.23 -2.15 14.38
CA ARG A 352 20.97 -3.11 15.20
C ARG A 352 20.55 -3.06 16.68
N ARG A 353 20.37 -1.84 17.23
CA ARG A 353 19.88 -1.64 18.60
C ARG A 353 18.43 -2.09 18.77
N MET A 354 17.57 -1.82 17.79
CA MET A 354 16.19 -2.30 17.80
C MET A 354 16.11 -3.83 17.73
N GLU A 355 16.91 -4.48 16.88
CA GLU A 355 16.98 -5.95 16.82
C GLU A 355 17.38 -6.56 18.16
N GLN A 356 18.35 -5.95 18.85
CA GLN A 356 18.73 -6.37 20.22
C GLN A 356 17.60 -6.18 21.23
N ALA A 357 16.93 -5.02 21.21
CA ALA A 357 15.83 -4.73 22.13
C ALA A 357 14.61 -5.64 21.94
N LEU A 358 14.42 -6.16 20.71
CA LEU A 358 13.32 -7.07 20.37
C LEU A 358 13.68 -8.54 20.53
N THR A 359 14.89 -8.86 20.97
CA THR A 359 15.32 -10.25 21.17
C THR A 359 14.38 -10.98 22.14
N GLY A 360 13.91 -12.14 21.72
CA GLY A 360 12.99 -12.96 22.52
C GLY A 360 11.51 -12.69 22.25
N LEU A 361 11.16 -11.71 21.41
CA LEU A 361 9.79 -11.53 20.92
C LEU A 361 9.63 -12.15 19.53
N ASP A 362 8.43 -12.67 19.25
CA ASP A 362 8.08 -13.18 17.94
C ASP A 362 7.52 -12.04 17.05
N ALA A 363 6.86 -11.04 17.64
CA ALA A 363 6.40 -9.82 16.94
C ALA A 363 6.11 -8.67 17.92
N VAL A 364 6.05 -7.46 17.39
CA VAL A 364 5.53 -6.27 18.07
C VAL A 364 4.18 -5.89 17.46
N LEU A 365 3.21 -5.63 18.32
CA LEU A 365 1.87 -5.18 17.95
C LEU A 365 1.78 -3.66 18.10
N SER A 366 1.32 -3.00 17.05
CA SER A 366 1.05 -1.55 17.08
C SER A 366 -0.19 -1.22 16.25
N PRO A 367 -0.92 -0.14 16.55
CA PRO A 367 -1.91 0.37 15.63
C PRO A 367 -1.21 0.81 14.33
N THR A 368 -1.75 0.42 13.19
CA THR A 368 -1.15 0.80 11.90
C THR A 368 -1.15 2.32 11.72
N VAL A 369 -2.27 2.95 12.10
CA VAL A 369 -2.44 4.41 12.07
C VAL A 369 -3.08 4.87 13.38
N PRO A 370 -2.70 6.05 13.90
CA PRO A 370 -3.25 6.56 15.17
C PRO A 370 -4.61 7.24 15.01
N ILE A 371 -5.04 7.54 13.78
CA ILE A 371 -6.28 8.26 13.51
C ILE A 371 -7.14 7.50 12.50
N THR A 372 -8.44 7.71 12.58
CA THR A 372 -9.39 7.32 11.53
C THR A 372 -9.18 8.15 10.27
N ALA A 373 -9.71 7.67 9.15
CA ALA A 373 -9.58 8.36 7.87
C ALA A 373 -10.17 9.78 7.93
N PRO A 374 -9.39 10.84 7.62
CA PRO A 374 -9.92 12.20 7.48
C PRO A 374 -11.01 12.30 6.40
N SER A 375 -11.92 13.27 6.53
CA SER A 375 -12.84 13.58 5.43
C SER A 375 -12.07 14.08 4.21
N ARG A 376 -12.54 13.75 3.00
CA ARG A 376 -11.89 14.22 1.76
C ARG A 376 -11.81 15.74 1.69
N ASP A 377 -12.87 16.42 2.12
CA ASP A 377 -12.96 17.88 2.07
C ASP A 377 -11.95 18.57 3.01
N SER A 378 -11.67 17.98 4.18
CA SER A 378 -10.74 18.57 5.16
C SER A 378 -9.28 18.60 4.69
N VAL A 379 -8.91 17.76 3.74
CA VAL A 379 -7.54 17.63 3.23
C VAL A 379 -7.46 17.75 1.71
N ALA A 380 -8.53 18.24 1.08
CA ALA A 380 -8.59 18.44 -0.37
C ALA A 380 -7.45 19.37 -0.87
N PRO A 381 -7.09 19.35 -2.15
CA PRO A 381 -6.14 20.31 -2.72
C PRO A 381 -6.60 21.76 -2.46
N GLY A 382 -5.63 22.64 -2.19
CA GLY A 382 -5.86 24.07 -1.89
C GLY A 382 -5.03 24.50 -0.69
N ALA A 383 -4.37 25.67 -0.80
CA ALA A 383 -3.43 26.17 0.20
C ALA A 383 -4.07 26.34 1.59
N GLU A 384 -5.36 26.66 1.64
CA GLU A 384 -6.14 26.82 2.89
C GLU A 384 -6.28 25.52 3.69
N ARG A 385 -6.00 24.36 3.07
CA ARG A 385 -6.06 23.02 3.69
C ARG A 385 -4.70 22.38 3.88
N ASP A 386 -3.61 23.07 3.55
CA ASP A 386 -2.25 22.52 3.62
C ASP A 386 -1.86 22.10 5.03
N GLU A 387 -2.20 22.89 6.05
CA GLU A 387 -1.91 22.55 7.44
C GLU A 387 -2.59 21.24 7.84
N ALA A 388 -3.90 21.12 7.56
CA ALA A 388 -4.67 19.90 7.85
C ALA A 388 -4.13 18.69 7.08
N PHE A 389 -3.78 18.89 5.81
CA PHE A 389 -3.17 17.85 4.97
C PHE A 389 -1.83 17.38 5.55
N PHE A 390 -0.90 18.28 5.85
CA PHE A 390 0.43 17.90 6.36
C PHE A 390 0.35 17.25 7.74
N ARG A 391 -0.55 17.73 8.61
CA ARG A 391 -0.83 17.11 9.91
C ARG A 391 -1.37 15.70 9.75
N ALA A 392 -2.37 15.49 8.91
CA ALA A 392 -2.93 14.17 8.64
C ALA A 392 -1.87 13.23 8.04
N ASN A 393 -1.08 13.72 7.08
CA ASN A 393 -0.01 12.96 6.46
C ASN A 393 1.06 12.51 7.48
N ALA A 394 1.48 13.39 8.37
CA ALA A 394 2.45 13.06 9.42
C ALA A 394 1.91 11.98 10.36
N LEU A 395 0.66 12.08 10.80
CA LEU A 395 0.03 11.09 11.67
C LEU A 395 -0.14 9.74 10.98
N LEU A 396 -0.65 9.71 9.74
CA LEU A 396 -0.87 8.47 9.01
C LEU A 396 0.43 7.71 8.72
N LEU A 397 1.53 8.43 8.45
CA LEU A 397 2.83 7.82 8.16
C LEU A 397 3.66 7.50 9.40
N ARG A 398 3.33 8.03 10.58
CA ARG A 398 4.16 7.91 11.78
C ARG A 398 4.45 6.45 12.16
N ASN A 399 3.41 5.66 12.35
CA ASN A 399 3.58 4.29 12.88
C ASN A 399 4.15 3.32 11.84
N PRO A 400 3.75 3.36 10.55
CA PRO A 400 4.30 2.44 9.58
C PRO A 400 5.69 2.85 9.04
N SER A 401 6.13 4.11 9.21
CA SER A 401 7.46 4.54 8.79
C SER A 401 8.53 4.02 9.72
#